data_b3ec6e12df7163a08f2b8c9d0e8d431a
#
_entry.id   b3ec6e12df7163a08f2b8c9d0e8d431a
#
_cell.length_a   1.000
_cell.length_b   1.000
_cell.length_c   1.000
_cell.angle_alpha   90.00
_cell.angle_beta   90.00
_cell.angle_gamma   90.00
#
_symmetry.space_group_name_H-M   'P 1'
#
loop_
_entity.id
_entity.type
_entity.pdbx_description
1 polymer ?
#
loop_
_entity_poly.entity_id
_entity_poly.type
_entity_poly.pdbx_seq_one_letter_code
_entity_poly.pdbx_strand_id
1 'polypeptide(L)'
;VIPGFMAQGGDPKGDGTGGSGQNIPAEFSAEPHVRGTVSMARAGHPDSADSQFFITFAKTPHLDGKYTVWGRVTEGMKYVSMIKRGDDARNGVVDEPSKILKIQVAADAN
;
A
#
# COMPACT_ATOMS: atom_id res chain seq x y z
N VAL A 1 3.16 5.55 6.79
CA VAL A 1 4.46 5.32 6.13
C VAL A 1 5.47 4.84 7.16
N ILE A 2 5.91 3.61 7.03
CA ILE A 2 6.92 3.03 7.94
C ILE A 2 8.30 3.17 7.27
N PRO A 3 9.24 3.91 7.90
CA PRO A 3 10.56 4.11 7.29
C PRO A 3 11.26 2.79 6.95
N GLY A 4 11.83 2.73 5.75
CA GLY A 4 12.56 1.55 5.26
C GLY A 4 11.69 0.36 4.87
N PHE A 5 10.37 0.46 5.05
CA PHE A 5 9.44 -0.63 4.81
C PHE A 5 8.45 -0.29 3.68
N MET A 6 7.48 0.57 3.92
CA MET A 6 6.42 0.82 2.94
C MET A 6 5.66 2.13 3.18
N ALA A 7 4.95 2.58 2.16
CA ALA A 7 3.95 3.64 2.26
C ALA A 7 2.57 3.04 1.98
N GLN A 8 1.62 3.28 2.87
CA GLN A 8 0.25 2.76 2.78
C GLN A 8 -0.74 3.89 2.59
N GLY A 9 -1.68 3.69 1.68
CA GLY A 9 -2.73 4.64 1.38
C GLY A 9 -4.03 3.94 1.00
N GLY A 10 -4.99 4.71 0.48
CA GLY A 10 -6.27 4.16 0.02
C GLY A 10 -7.37 4.13 1.07
N ASP A 11 -7.15 4.73 2.25
CA ASP A 11 -8.18 4.83 3.27
C ASP A 11 -8.96 6.14 3.10
N PRO A 12 -10.28 6.09 2.85
CA PRO A 12 -11.09 7.31 2.75
C PRO A 12 -11.13 8.13 4.04
N LYS A 13 -10.90 7.50 5.20
CA LYS A 13 -10.80 8.21 6.48
C LYS A 13 -9.42 8.80 6.73
N GLY A 14 -8.38 8.30 6.07
CA GLY A 14 -7.03 8.79 6.19
C GLY A 14 -6.29 8.42 7.48
N ASP A 15 -6.83 7.51 8.27
CA ASP A 15 -6.25 7.09 9.57
C ASP A 15 -5.88 5.62 9.67
N GLY A 16 -6.08 4.85 8.60
CA GLY A 16 -5.79 3.41 8.55
C GLY A 16 -6.96 2.52 8.96
N THR A 17 -8.10 3.08 9.36
CA THR A 17 -9.25 2.31 9.86
C THR A 17 -10.39 2.16 8.87
N GLY A 18 -10.39 2.94 7.78
CA GLY A 18 -11.49 2.99 6.83
C GLY A 18 -11.30 2.11 5.62
N GLY A 19 -12.34 2.06 4.79
CA GLY A 19 -12.38 1.33 3.55
C GLY A 19 -13.64 1.63 2.77
N SER A 20 -13.91 0.87 1.72
CA SER A 20 -15.13 1.00 0.91
C SER A 20 -16.34 0.36 1.58
N GLY A 21 -16.12 -0.50 2.57
CA GLY A 21 -17.16 -1.32 3.18
C GLY A 21 -17.34 -2.68 2.52
N GLN A 22 -16.52 -3.00 1.53
CA GLN A 22 -16.59 -4.28 0.82
C GLN A 22 -15.21 -4.94 0.79
N ASN A 23 -15.12 -6.11 1.42
CA ASN A 23 -13.90 -6.91 1.40
C ASN A 23 -13.77 -7.70 0.09
N ILE A 24 -12.54 -7.95 -0.29
CA ILE A 24 -12.22 -8.75 -1.48
C ILE A 24 -11.38 -9.97 -1.07
N PRO A 25 -11.50 -11.09 -1.80
CA PRO A 25 -10.75 -12.29 -1.48
C PRO A 25 -9.26 -12.13 -1.76
N ALA A 26 -8.44 -12.91 -1.04
CA ALA A 26 -7.01 -12.98 -1.29
C ALA A 26 -6.72 -13.62 -2.64
N GLU A 27 -5.65 -13.16 -3.29
CA GLU A 27 -5.16 -13.70 -4.56
C GLU A 27 -3.64 -13.84 -4.47
N PHE A 28 -3.19 -14.64 -3.53
CA PHE A 28 -1.76 -14.84 -3.29
C PHE A 28 -1.08 -15.46 -4.50
N SER A 29 0.16 -15.06 -4.75
CA SER A 29 0.95 -15.52 -5.88
C SER A 29 2.40 -15.74 -5.47
N ALA A 30 3.22 -16.20 -6.42
CA ALA A 30 4.65 -16.36 -6.22
C ALA A 30 5.44 -15.05 -6.43
N GLU A 31 4.76 -13.95 -6.81
CA GLU A 31 5.43 -12.67 -7.00
C GLU A 31 6.04 -12.17 -5.69
N PRO A 32 7.34 -11.85 -5.67
CA PRO A 32 7.99 -11.37 -4.46
C PRO A 32 7.68 -9.89 -4.20
N HIS A 33 7.72 -9.52 -2.92
CA HIS A 33 7.67 -8.12 -2.52
C HIS A 33 9.08 -7.54 -2.60
N VAL A 34 9.31 -6.71 -3.62
CA VAL A 34 10.57 -6.01 -3.85
C VAL A 34 10.32 -4.50 -3.85
N ARG A 35 11.35 -3.68 -3.97
CA ARG A 35 11.17 -2.23 -4.05
C ARG A 35 10.21 -1.88 -5.18
N GLY A 36 9.17 -1.09 -4.87
CA GLY A 36 8.16 -0.65 -5.83
C GLY A 36 7.02 -1.63 -6.04
N THR A 37 6.93 -2.72 -5.29
CA THR A 37 5.79 -3.63 -5.36
C THR A 37 4.56 -2.97 -4.75
N VAL A 38 3.43 -3.09 -5.43
CA VAL A 38 2.12 -2.62 -4.95
C VAL A 38 1.32 -3.84 -4.49
N SER A 39 0.89 -3.82 -3.24
CA SER A 39 0.23 -4.95 -2.61
C SER A 39 -0.94 -4.46 -1.75
N MET A 40 -1.93 -5.35 -1.50
CA MET A 40 -3.11 -4.98 -0.72
C MET A 40 -2.85 -5.09 0.78
N ALA A 41 -3.15 -4.00 1.50
CA ALA A 41 -3.22 -4.04 2.94
C ALA A 41 -4.50 -4.76 3.38
N ARG A 42 -4.46 -5.42 4.54
CA ARG A 42 -5.59 -6.15 5.08
C ARG A 42 -5.48 -6.27 6.60
N ALA A 43 -6.58 -6.67 7.23
CA ALA A 43 -6.57 -7.04 8.64
C ALA A 43 -6.03 -8.50 8.80
N GLY A 44 -6.25 -9.11 9.93
CA GLY A 44 -5.71 -10.46 10.19
C GLY A 44 -6.24 -11.55 9.27
N HIS A 45 -7.52 -11.47 8.86
CA HIS A 45 -8.11 -12.47 7.97
C HIS A 45 -7.59 -12.28 6.52
N PRO A 46 -7.16 -13.35 5.83
CA PRO A 46 -6.66 -13.24 4.45
C PRO A 46 -7.60 -12.57 3.46
N ASP A 47 -8.92 -12.72 3.64
CA ASP A 47 -9.93 -12.15 2.76
C ASP A 47 -10.52 -10.83 3.30
N SER A 48 -9.74 -10.10 4.08
CA SER A 48 -10.17 -8.82 4.67
C SER A 48 -9.65 -7.58 3.95
N ALA A 49 -9.02 -7.74 2.79
CA ALA A 49 -8.58 -6.59 1.98
C ALA A 49 -9.78 -5.78 1.51
N ASP A 50 -9.62 -4.47 1.45
CA ASP A 50 -10.68 -3.55 1.02
C ASP A 50 -10.07 -2.53 0.05
N SER A 51 -9.86 -1.29 0.46
CA SER A 51 -9.36 -0.24 -0.41
C SER A 51 -7.90 0.15 -0.13
N GLN A 52 -7.36 -0.21 1.01
CA GLN A 52 -6.02 0.19 1.39
C GLN A 52 -4.97 -0.68 0.69
N PHE A 53 -3.89 -0.03 0.26
CA PHE A 53 -2.78 -0.70 -0.40
C PHE A 53 -1.47 -0.08 0.08
N PHE A 54 -0.36 -0.77 -0.20
CA PHE A 54 0.96 -0.24 0.14
C PHE A 54 1.96 -0.43 -1.00
N ILE A 55 2.98 0.41 -1.00
CA ILE A 55 4.10 0.34 -1.93
C ILE A 55 5.36 0.13 -1.10
N THR A 56 6.11 -0.92 -1.39
CA THR A 56 7.31 -1.26 -0.62
C THR A 56 8.52 -0.44 -1.05
N PHE A 57 9.36 -0.04 -0.09
CA PHE A 57 10.60 0.70 -0.35
C PHE A 57 11.80 -0.22 -0.59
N ALA A 58 11.68 -1.48 -0.20
CA ALA A 58 12.76 -2.47 -0.26
C ALA A 58 12.16 -3.87 -0.33
N LYS A 59 13.01 -4.89 -0.41
CA LYS A 59 12.56 -6.30 -0.32
C LYS A 59 11.95 -6.55 1.06
N THR A 60 10.76 -7.17 1.06
CA THR A 60 10.03 -7.53 2.29
C THR A 60 9.60 -8.99 2.21
N PRO A 61 10.56 -9.95 2.23
CA PRO A 61 10.26 -11.36 1.98
C PRO A 61 9.30 -11.97 3.00
N HIS A 62 9.17 -11.39 4.18
CA HIS A 62 8.21 -11.86 5.18
C HIS A 62 6.74 -11.66 4.75
N LEU A 63 6.48 -10.88 3.72
CA LEU A 63 5.14 -10.67 3.17
C LEU A 63 4.82 -11.61 2.01
N ASP A 64 5.83 -12.28 1.44
CA ASP A 64 5.68 -13.08 0.23
C ASP A 64 4.70 -14.24 0.48
N GLY A 65 3.74 -14.40 -0.45
CA GLY A 65 2.70 -15.43 -0.34
C GLY A 65 1.63 -15.16 0.70
N LYS A 66 1.69 -14.04 1.43
CA LYS A 66 0.75 -13.71 2.52
C LYS A 66 -0.07 -12.46 2.25
N TYR A 67 0.33 -11.67 1.26
CA TYR A 67 -0.36 -10.45 0.84
C TYR A 67 -0.53 -10.49 -0.67
N THR A 68 -1.63 -9.93 -1.16
CA THR A 68 -1.96 -9.94 -2.60
C THR A 68 -1.18 -8.85 -3.32
N VAL A 69 -0.18 -9.26 -4.11
CA VAL A 69 0.54 -8.37 -5.03
C VAL A 69 -0.31 -8.15 -6.26
N TRP A 70 -0.54 -6.89 -6.65
CA TRP A 70 -1.33 -6.58 -7.84
C TRP A 70 -0.69 -5.59 -8.78
N GLY A 71 0.49 -5.08 -8.45
CA GLY A 71 1.15 -4.14 -9.34
C GLY A 71 2.59 -3.86 -8.95
N ARG A 72 3.21 -3.03 -9.79
CA ARG A 72 4.57 -2.55 -9.60
C ARG A 72 4.64 -1.12 -10.10
N VAL A 73 5.35 -0.27 -9.37
CA VAL A 73 5.62 1.10 -9.83
C VAL A 73 6.58 1.05 -11.00
N THR A 74 6.16 1.57 -12.16
CA THR A 74 6.96 1.60 -13.39
C THR A 74 7.73 2.90 -13.56
N GLU A 75 7.18 4.01 -13.02
CA GLU A 75 7.81 5.32 -13.09
C GLU A 75 7.53 6.08 -11.80
N GLY A 76 8.45 6.95 -11.41
CA GLY A 76 8.25 7.85 -10.27
C GLY A 76 8.51 7.24 -8.91
N MET A 77 9.17 6.10 -8.82
CA MET A 77 9.47 5.48 -7.51
C MET A 77 10.29 6.41 -6.61
N LYS A 78 11.12 7.27 -7.18
CA LYS A 78 11.86 8.27 -6.40
C LYS A 78 10.92 9.23 -5.66
N TYR A 79 9.76 9.54 -6.23
CA TYR A 79 8.77 10.40 -5.58
C TYR A 79 8.05 9.67 -4.47
N VAL A 80 7.76 8.39 -4.66
CA VAL A 80 7.20 7.54 -3.60
C VAL A 80 8.18 7.50 -2.41
N SER A 81 9.47 7.38 -2.68
CA SER A 81 10.51 7.40 -1.65
C SER A 81 10.63 8.74 -0.92
N MET A 82 10.07 9.82 -1.48
CA MET A 82 10.10 11.15 -0.88
C MET A 82 8.88 11.45 -0.02
N ILE A 83 7.88 10.58 0.00
CA ILE A 83 6.69 10.76 0.85
C ILE A 83 7.14 10.85 2.31
N LYS A 84 6.55 11.80 3.04
CA LYS A 84 6.88 12.06 4.44
C LYS A 84 6.76 10.78 5.26
N ARG A 85 7.83 10.42 5.98
CA ARG A 85 7.88 9.24 6.83
C ARG A 85 7.06 9.43 8.09
N GLY A 86 6.44 8.34 8.54
CA GLY A 86 5.74 8.30 9.79
C GLY A 86 6.64 7.85 10.95
N ASP A 87 6.04 7.73 12.11
CA ASP A 87 6.71 7.28 13.33
C ASP A 87 6.61 5.75 13.42
N ASP A 88 7.75 5.07 13.42
CA ASP A 88 7.83 3.61 13.51
C ASP A 88 7.15 3.10 14.81
N ALA A 89 7.35 3.81 15.91
CA ALA A 89 6.75 3.46 17.21
C ALA A 89 5.22 3.65 17.22
N ARG A 90 4.67 4.40 16.28
CA ARG A 90 3.24 4.64 16.11
C ARG A 90 2.68 3.94 14.88
N ASN A 91 3.28 2.84 14.48
CA ASN A 91 2.88 2.05 13.31
C ASN A 91 2.87 2.86 12.00
N GLY A 92 3.78 3.81 11.88
CA GLY A 92 3.94 4.60 10.66
C GLY A 92 2.96 5.77 10.51
N VAL A 93 2.24 6.15 11.57
CA VAL A 93 1.34 7.31 11.54
C VAL A 93 2.10 8.56 11.16
N VAL A 94 1.62 9.29 10.15
CA VAL A 94 2.20 10.53 9.66
C VAL A 94 1.33 11.70 10.08
N ASP A 95 1.91 12.67 10.76
CA ASP A 95 1.21 13.93 11.05
C ASP A 95 1.22 14.78 9.77
N GLU A 96 0.06 15.32 9.39
CA GLU A 96 -0.12 16.05 8.14
C GLU A 96 0.37 15.23 6.93
N PRO A 97 -0.25 14.06 6.65
CA PRO A 97 0.23 13.16 5.60
C PRO A 97 0.05 13.73 4.20
N SER A 98 0.88 13.26 3.27
CA SER A 98 0.62 13.46 1.84
C SER A 98 -0.71 12.81 1.46
N LYS A 99 -1.41 13.39 0.50
CA LYS A 99 -2.73 12.90 0.09
C LYS A 99 -2.72 12.53 -1.39
N ILE A 100 -3.49 11.49 -1.73
CA ILE A 100 -3.75 11.15 -3.12
C ILE A 100 -4.74 12.17 -3.66
N LEU A 101 -4.31 12.98 -4.63
CA LEU A 101 -5.18 13.98 -5.26
C LEU A 101 -6.01 13.36 -6.38
N LYS A 102 -5.46 12.38 -7.08
CA LYS A 102 -6.14 11.70 -8.19
C LYS A 102 -5.53 10.33 -8.39
N ILE A 103 -6.37 9.33 -8.59
CA ILE A 103 -5.97 7.99 -9.00
C ILE A 103 -6.99 7.47 -10.00
N GLN A 104 -6.52 6.95 -11.14
CA GLN A 104 -7.42 6.38 -12.14
C GLN A 104 -6.67 5.38 -13.02
N VAL A 105 -7.44 4.48 -13.64
CA VAL A 105 -6.90 3.52 -14.60
C VAL A 105 -6.52 4.26 -15.89
N ALA A 106 -5.32 4.00 -16.43
CA ALA A 106 -4.81 4.72 -17.60
C ALA A 106 -5.74 4.62 -18.82
N ALA A 107 -6.42 3.49 -18.98
CA ALA A 107 -7.37 3.29 -20.06
C ALA A 107 -8.56 4.28 -20.00
N ASP A 108 -8.85 4.82 -18.81
CA ASP A 108 -9.94 5.76 -18.58
C ASP A 108 -9.45 7.22 -18.52
N ALA A 109 -8.14 7.42 -18.70
CA ALA A 109 -7.50 8.75 -18.62
C ALA A 109 -7.45 9.37 -20.03
N ASN A 110 -8.39 10.24 -20.32
CA ASN A 110 -8.42 11.00 -21.58
C ASN A 110 -8.43 12.49 -21.34
#